data_191a375990383e9bc5c7911ab4ea4e54
#
_entry.id   191a375990383e9bc5c7911ab4ea4e54
#
_cell.length_a   1.000
_cell.length_b   1.000
_cell.length_c   1.000
_cell.angle_alpha   90.00
_cell.angle_beta   90.00
_cell.angle_gamma   90.00
#
_symmetry.space_group_name_H-M   'P 1'
#
loop_
_entity.id
_entity.type
_entity.pdbx_description
1 polymer ?
#
loop_
_entity_poly.entity_id
_entity_poly.type
_entity_poly.pdbx_seq_one_letter_code
_entity_poly.pdbx_strand_id
1 'polypeptide(L)'
;AFAPGPVNALEPAIRELCNRLLDNLGDHEIVNAGDEYAQFIPPAVIAKMLGFPPEDEEFFREIIHIIINGVDLEDETERIERFAPVDAYFTKQIQDHIDNPRDDLTSYLLNVEMEGQKLSIEHVRGTIVLILVAGIDTTWSSIGATLWHLAQNPDDLARLVNEPELMPVAIEEFLRFYAPVTMARLVKEDMEYMGCPMKKDDWILLGFPAANRDPAAFKDADKFIIDREENRHVAFGLGIHRCAGSNLARLELRIAIEEFIKRYPKFELADPAGVTWAPGQIRGPRNLPIRVLK
;
A
#
# COMPACT_ATOMS: atom_id res chain seq x y z
N ALA A 1 -3.44 16.97 1.74
CA ALA A 1 -2.28 16.23 1.26
C ALA A 1 -2.68 15.14 0.25
N PHE A 2 -3.70 14.33 0.54
CA PHE A 2 -4.11 13.20 -0.32
C PHE A 2 -5.13 13.54 -1.43
N ALA A 3 -5.40 14.84 -1.67
CA ALA A 3 -6.22 15.26 -2.81
C ALA A 3 -5.48 15.02 -4.15
N PRO A 4 -6.21 14.90 -5.28
CA PRO A 4 -5.59 14.58 -6.58
C PRO A 4 -4.43 15.50 -6.99
N GLY A 5 -4.55 16.82 -6.76
CA GLY A 5 -3.51 17.78 -7.15
C GLY A 5 -2.15 17.52 -6.48
N PRO A 6 -2.06 17.56 -5.13
CA PRO A 6 -0.82 17.23 -4.40
C PRO A 6 -0.29 15.84 -4.70
N VAL A 7 -1.19 14.85 -4.86
CA VAL A 7 -0.78 13.48 -5.20
C VAL A 7 -0.16 13.41 -6.59
N ASN A 8 -0.78 14.00 -7.59
CA ASN A 8 -0.24 13.99 -8.97
C ASN A 8 1.12 14.70 -9.08
N ALA A 9 1.39 15.67 -8.21
CA ALA A 9 2.70 16.33 -8.16
C ALA A 9 3.86 15.38 -7.76
N LEU A 10 3.55 14.22 -7.17
CA LEU A 10 4.55 13.21 -6.81
C LEU A 10 4.95 12.31 -7.99
N GLU A 11 4.18 12.30 -9.10
CA GLU A 11 4.42 11.39 -10.22
C GLU A 11 5.88 11.39 -10.73
N PRO A 12 6.53 12.54 -10.99
CA PRO A 12 7.92 12.53 -11.47
C PRO A 12 8.87 11.85 -10.49
N ALA A 13 8.71 12.09 -9.19
CA ALA A 13 9.56 11.51 -8.16
C ALA A 13 9.33 10.00 -8.00
N ILE A 14 8.09 9.54 -8.12
CA ILE A 14 7.76 8.10 -8.07
C ILE A 14 8.35 7.39 -9.30
N ARG A 15 8.27 7.99 -10.50
CA ARG A 15 8.89 7.43 -11.71
C ARG A 15 10.40 7.33 -11.59
N GLU A 16 11.05 8.38 -11.08
CA GLU A 16 12.50 8.38 -10.82
C GLU A 16 12.88 7.26 -9.84
N LEU A 17 12.14 7.13 -8.74
CA LEU A 17 12.33 6.05 -7.77
C LEU A 17 12.18 4.67 -8.42
N CYS A 18 11.10 4.42 -9.15
CA CYS A 18 10.87 3.14 -9.81
C CYS A 18 12.00 2.80 -10.79
N ASN A 19 12.44 3.76 -11.61
CA ASN A 19 13.54 3.54 -12.53
C ASN A 19 14.87 3.27 -11.80
N ARG A 20 15.18 3.99 -10.72
CA ARG A 20 16.37 3.72 -9.88
C ARG A 20 16.34 2.29 -9.30
N LEU A 21 15.19 1.84 -8.82
CA LEU A 21 15.04 0.47 -8.31
C LEU A 21 15.22 -0.57 -9.43
N LEU A 22 14.66 -0.32 -10.62
CA LEU A 22 14.83 -1.19 -11.78
C LEU A 22 16.29 -1.22 -12.28
N ASP A 23 16.99 -0.09 -12.22
CA ASP A 23 18.43 -0.02 -12.55
C ASP A 23 19.27 -0.85 -11.57
N ASN A 24 18.90 -0.87 -10.28
CA ASN A 24 19.56 -1.68 -9.26
C ASN A 24 19.34 -3.20 -9.47
N LEU A 25 18.22 -3.60 -10.09
CA LEU A 25 17.99 -5.00 -10.47
C LEU A 25 18.96 -5.46 -11.59
N GLY A 26 19.50 -4.53 -12.37
CA GLY A 26 20.49 -4.81 -13.41
C GLY A 26 19.96 -5.76 -14.50
N ASP A 27 20.88 -6.58 -15.06
CA ASP A 27 20.61 -7.54 -16.13
C ASP A 27 20.36 -8.97 -15.60
N HIS A 28 19.90 -9.11 -14.35
CA HIS A 28 19.62 -10.42 -13.78
C HIS A 28 18.45 -11.09 -14.51
N GLU A 29 18.62 -12.39 -14.83
CA GLU A 29 17.56 -13.20 -15.46
C GLU A 29 16.39 -13.43 -14.51
N ILE A 30 16.67 -13.56 -13.21
CA ILE A 30 15.66 -13.75 -12.16
C ILE A 30 15.82 -12.62 -11.14
N VAL A 31 14.72 -11.95 -10.84
CA VAL A 31 14.62 -10.88 -9.84
C VAL A 31 13.49 -11.18 -8.86
N ASN A 32 13.65 -10.81 -7.59
CA ASN A 32 12.56 -10.89 -6.63
C ASN A 32 11.75 -9.58 -6.63
N ALA A 33 10.71 -9.52 -7.47
CA ALA A 33 9.92 -8.31 -7.63
C ALA A 33 9.19 -7.88 -6.35
N GLY A 34 8.95 -8.78 -5.40
CA GLY A 34 8.41 -8.47 -4.07
C GLY A 34 9.42 -7.71 -3.21
N ASP A 35 10.59 -8.33 -2.98
CA ASP A 35 11.59 -7.86 -2.03
C ASP A 35 12.57 -6.84 -2.62
N GLU A 36 12.81 -6.85 -3.95
CA GLU A 36 13.81 -6.00 -4.58
C GLU A 36 13.21 -4.78 -5.30
N TYR A 37 11.86 -4.75 -5.47
CA TYR A 37 11.17 -3.66 -6.13
C TYR A 37 9.94 -3.16 -5.37
N ALA A 38 8.89 -3.96 -5.23
CA ALA A 38 7.58 -3.50 -4.74
C ALA A 38 7.64 -2.96 -3.31
N GLN A 39 8.45 -3.56 -2.41
CA GLN A 39 8.51 -3.15 -1.02
C GLN A 39 9.16 -1.78 -0.79
N PHE A 40 10.00 -1.30 -1.72
CA PHE A 40 10.74 -0.05 -1.54
C PHE A 40 9.97 1.19 -1.99
N ILE A 41 8.93 1.03 -2.81
CA ILE A 41 8.21 2.16 -3.40
C ILE A 41 7.39 2.92 -2.34
N PRO A 42 6.43 2.30 -1.62
CA PRO A 42 5.57 3.06 -0.71
C PRO A 42 6.33 3.73 0.45
N PRO A 43 7.34 3.10 1.11
CA PRO A 43 8.06 3.78 2.19
C PRO A 43 8.81 5.01 1.73
N ALA A 44 9.47 4.95 0.57
CA ALA A 44 10.19 6.10 0.03
C ALA A 44 9.25 7.25 -0.36
N VAL A 45 8.07 6.94 -0.92
CA VAL A 45 7.06 7.93 -1.27
C VAL A 45 6.50 8.62 -0.01
N ILE A 46 6.19 7.84 1.03
CA ILE A 46 5.67 8.39 2.29
C ILE A 46 6.76 9.22 2.99
N ALA A 47 8.02 8.76 3.05
CA ALA A 47 9.12 9.53 3.62
C ALA A 47 9.26 10.90 2.94
N LYS A 48 9.20 10.91 1.59
CA LYS A 48 9.20 12.15 0.82
C LYS A 48 8.02 13.07 1.15
N MET A 49 6.81 12.52 1.29
CA MET A 49 5.62 13.32 1.66
C MET A 49 5.73 13.90 3.06
N LEU A 50 6.35 13.18 3.99
CA LEU A 50 6.59 13.61 5.36
C LEU A 50 7.74 14.62 5.49
N GLY A 51 8.50 14.85 4.42
CA GLY A 51 9.67 15.74 4.44
C GLY A 51 10.88 15.15 5.18
N PHE A 52 10.96 13.81 5.29
CA PHE A 52 12.07 13.15 5.94
C PHE A 52 13.31 13.15 5.05
N PRO A 53 14.51 13.24 5.65
CA PRO A 53 15.76 13.32 4.89
C PRO A 53 15.98 12.08 4.02
N PRO A 54 16.37 12.24 2.74
CA PRO A 54 16.67 11.10 1.87
C PRO A 54 17.82 10.20 2.37
N GLU A 55 18.77 10.77 3.13
CA GLU A 55 19.88 10.05 3.76
C GLU A 55 19.41 9.06 4.84
N ASP A 56 18.22 9.23 5.39
CA ASP A 56 17.62 8.34 6.38
C ASP A 56 16.86 7.16 5.75
N GLU A 57 16.90 6.99 4.41
CA GLU A 57 16.11 5.96 3.69
C GLU A 57 16.35 4.54 4.23
N GLU A 58 17.61 4.18 4.55
CA GLU A 58 17.93 2.85 5.09
C GLU A 58 17.41 2.68 6.51
N PHE A 59 17.64 3.64 7.38
CA PHE A 59 17.11 3.64 8.74
C PHE A 59 15.58 3.64 8.75
N PHE A 60 14.96 4.37 7.82
CA PHE A 60 13.51 4.38 7.67
C PHE A 60 12.94 3.01 7.29
N ARG A 61 13.65 2.24 6.45
CA ARG A 61 13.30 0.86 6.14
C ARG A 61 13.35 -0.06 7.37
N GLU A 62 14.39 0.10 8.21
CA GLU A 62 14.49 -0.65 9.47
C GLU A 62 13.31 -0.34 10.40
N ILE A 63 12.95 0.94 10.54
CA ILE A 63 11.77 1.36 11.32
C ILE A 63 10.50 0.66 10.82
N ILE A 64 10.31 0.59 9.51
CA ILE A 64 9.15 -0.05 8.91
C ILE A 64 9.11 -1.53 9.23
N HIS A 65 10.24 -2.22 9.12
CA HIS A 65 10.33 -3.63 9.55
C HIS A 65 10.01 -3.82 11.04
N ILE A 66 10.45 -2.90 11.90
CA ILE A 66 10.12 -2.90 13.33
C ILE A 66 8.61 -2.75 13.51
N ILE A 67 7.98 -1.78 12.83
CA ILE A 67 6.54 -1.52 12.95
C ILE A 67 5.73 -2.74 12.46
N ILE A 68 6.02 -3.25 11.26
CA ILE A 68 5.25 -4.35 10.66
C ILE A 68 5.40 -5.65 11.47
N ASN A 69 6.61 -5.99 11.92
CA ASN A 69 6.90 -7.23 12.62
C ASN A 69 6.72 -7.14 14.14
N GLY A 70 6.59 -5.93 14.69
CA GLY A 70 6.48 -5.71 16.14
C GLY A 70 5.05 -5.65 16.66
N VAL A 71 4.05 -5.62 15.78
CA VAL A 71 2.63 -5.51 16.18
C VAL A 71 2.14 -6.75 16.94
N ASP A 72 2.72 -7.92 16.65
CA ASP A 72 2.31 -9.21 17.25
C ASP A 72 3.06 -9.56 18.54
N LEU A 73 3.87 -8.64 19.10
CA LEU A 73 4.57 -8.88 20.36
C LEU A 73 3.59 -8.84 21.54
N GLU A 74 3.49 -9.96 22.25
CA GLU A 74 2.64 -10.08 23.44
C GLU A 74 3.28 -9.44 24.69
N ASP A 75 4.63 -9.47 24.79
CA ASP A 75 5.37 -8.87 25.90
C ASP A 75 5.46 -7.34 25.74
N GLU A 76 4.90 -6.62 26.71
CA GLU A 76 4.86 -5.16 26.70
C GLU A 76 6.26 -4.54 26.83
N THR A 77 7.16 -5.15 27.59
CA THR A 77 8.53 -4.65 27.77
C THR A 77 9.32 -4.80 26.48
N GLU A 78 9.26 -5.98 25.85
CA GLU A 78 9.91 -6.23 24.57
C GLU A 78 9.37 -5.28 23.49
N ARG A 79 8.06 -5.05 23.48
CA ARG A 79 7.41 -4.10 22.56
C ARG A 79 7.94 -2.68 22.75
N ILE A 80 8.00 -2.19 23.99
CA ILE A 80 8.52 -0.85 24.34
C ILE A 80 9.98 -0.72 23.88
N GLU A 81 10.83 -1.68 24.22
CA GLU A 81 12.24 -1.66 23.82
C GLU A 81 12.41 -1.65 22.31
N ARG A 82 11.62 -2.44 21.59
CA ARG A 82 11.69 -2.55 20.12
C ARG A 82 11.21 -1.28 19.43
N PHE A 83 10.20 -0.59 19.98
CA PHE A 83 9.68 0.65 19.40
C PHE A 83 10.43 1.91 19.86
N ALA A 84 11.30 1.85 20.84
CA ALA A 84 12.06 3.01 21.34
C ALA A 84 12.87 3.74 20.25
N PRO A 85 13.59 3.06 19.32
CA PRO A 85 14.27 3.74 18.22
C PRO A 85 13.31 4.47 17.28
N VAL A 86 12.13 3.91 17.03
CA VAL A 86 11.07 4.50 16.20
C VAL A 86 10.55 5.79 16.83
N ASP A 87 10.25 5.74 18.12
CA ASP A 87 9.80 6.90 18.90
C ASP A 87 10.85 8.02 18.94
N ALA A 88 12.11 7.66 19.14
CA ALA A 88 13.22 8.61 19.13
C ALA A 88 13.38 9.30 17.77
N TYR A 89 13.28 8.54 16.67
CA TYR A 89 13.37 9.06 15.31
C TYR A 89 12.24 10.05 15.03
N PHE A 90 10.99 9.67 15.27
CA PHE A 90 9.86 10.58 15.01
C PHE A 90 9.87 11.81 15.90
N THR A 91 10.31 11.67 17.16
CA THR A 91 10.49 12.83 18.05
C THR A 91 11.49 13.81 17.46
N LYS A 92 12.64 13.31 16.98
CA LYS A 92 13.67 14.13 16.34
C LYS A 92 13.14 14.82 15.07
N GLN A 93 12.45 14.09 14.20
CA GLN A 93 11.90 14.65 12.95
C GLN A 93 10.83 15.70 13.23
N ILE A 94 9.93 15.47 14.19
CA ILE A 94 8.90 16.44 14.57
C ILE A 94 9.56 17.71 15.13
N GLN A 95 10.57 17.58 16.01
CA GLN A 95 11.28 18.74 16.55
C GLN A 95 11.97 19.54 15.44
N ASP A 96 12.64 18.86 14.49
CA ASP A 96 13.27 19.54 13.36
C ASP A 96 12.26 20.32 12.50
N HIS A 97 11.05 19.77 12.28
CA HIS A 97 10.00 20.48 11.53
C HIS A 97 9.34 21.62 12.32
N ILE A 98 9.40 21.60 13.65
CA ILE A 98 9.02 22.73 14.49
C ILE A 98 10.04 23.87 14.34
N ASP A 99 11.34 23.53 14.39
CA ASP A 99 12.42 24.50 14.32
C ASP A 99 12.64 25.02 12.90
N ASN A 100 12.41 24.18 11.89
CA ASN A 100 12.64 24.43 10.47
C ASN A 100 11.41 24.02 9.63
N PRO A 101 10.31 24.77 9.63
CA PRO A 101 9.11 24.45 8.87
C PRO A 101 9.37 24.36 7.36
N ARG A 102 8.77 23.38 6.68
CA ARG A 102 8.91 23.09 5.25
C ARG A 102 7.56 22.92 4.57
N ASP A 103 7.55 22.85 3.25
CA ASP A 103 6.34 22.56 2.48
C ASP A 103 6.16 21.03 2.36
N ASP A 104 5.80 20.38 3.48
CA ASP A 104 5.58 18.95 3.60
C ASP A 104 4.41 18.61 4.53
N LEU A 105 4.08 17.32 4.61
CA LEU A 105 2.95 16.83 5.39
C LEU A 105 3.17 16.99 6.91
N THR A 106 4.40 16.82 7.40
CA THR A 106 4.70 16.96 8.83
C THR A 106 4.51 18.41 9.26
N SER A 107 5.06 19.38 8.52
CA SER A 107 4.86 20.80 8.78
C SER A 107 3.40 21.22 8.66
N TYR A 108 2.67 20.64 7.69
CA TYR A 108 1.23 20.87 7.57
C TYR A 108 0.48 20.38 8.82
N LEU A 109 0.74 19.16 9.30
CA LEU A 109 0.08 18.59 10.48
C LEU A 109 0.36 19.40 11.76
N LEU A 110 1.58 19.93 11.90
CA LEU A 110 1.97 20.79 13.03
C LEU A 110 1.26 22.16 13.04
N ASN A 111 0.75 22.61 11.89
CA ASN A 111 0.11 23.91 11.75
C ASN A 111 -1.39 23.86 11.49
N VAL A 112 -1.95 22.70 11.17
CA VAL A 112 -3.40 22.58 10.95
C VAL A 112 -4.17 22.75 12.25
N GLU A 113 -5.30 23.44 12.16
CA GLU A 113 -6.24 23.60 13.27
C GLU A 113 -7.47 22.72 13.07
N MET A 114 -7.87 22.03 14.11
CA MET A 114 -9.14 21.31 14.21
C MET A 114 -9.97 21.94 15.34
N GLU A 115 -11.18 22.35 15.03
CA GLU A 115 -12.08 23.02 15.99
C GLU A 115 -11.45 24.24 16.68
N GLY A 116 -10.60 24.98 15.94
CA GLY A 116 -9.91 26.19 16.44
C GLY A 116 -8.69 25.92 17.33
N GLN A 117 -8.21 24.67 17.39
CA GLN A 117 -7.01 24.31 18.16
C GLN A 117 -6.02 23.56 17.26
N LYS A 118 -4.72 23.85 17.43
CA LYS A 118 -3.66 23.06 16.80
C LYS A 118 -3.63 21.64 17.35
N LEU A 119 -3.24 20.69 16.51
CA LEU A 119 -3.01 19.30 16.96
C LEU A 119 -1.88 19.27 18.00
N SER A 120 -2.03 18.43 19.01
CA SER A 120 -0.92 18.16 19.94
C SER A 120 0.20 17.40 19.22
N ILE A 121 1.43 17.45 19.74
CA ILE A 121 2.58 16.73 19.18
C ILE A 121 2.33 15.23 19.17
N GLU A 122 1.68 14.70 20.23
CA GLU A 122 1.30 13.30 20.32
C GLU A 122 0.32 12.91 19.20
N HIS A 123 -0.64 13.80 18.89
CA HIS A 123 -1.60 13.59 17.83
C HIS A 123 -0.91 13.60 16.46
N VAL A 124 -0.01 14.56 16.21
CA VAL A 124 0.81 14.62 14.99
C VAL A 124 1.64 13.34 14.84
N ARG A 125 2.35 12.91 15.89
CA ARG A 125 3.12 11.67 15.90
C ARG A 125 2.26 10.45 15.60
N GLY A 126 1.13 10.30 16.28
CA GLY A 126 0.19 9.20 16.04
C GLY A 126 -0.33 9.19 14.60
N THR A 127 -0.58 10.37 14.02
CA THR A 127 -1.02 10.50 12.62
C THR A 127 0.09 10.07 11.65
N ILE A 128 1.34 10.45 11.89
CA ILE A 128 2.49 10.03 11.06
C ILE A 128 2.64 8.50 11.10
N VAL A 129 2.62 7.91 12.30
CA VAL A 129 2.71 6.44 12.46
C VAL A 129 1.55 5.75 11.75
N LEU A 130 0.32 6.27 11.88
CA LEU A 130 -0.84 5.71 11.18
C LEU A 130 -0.69 5.76 9.66
N ILE A 131 -0.19 6.86 9.10
CA ILE A 131 0.06 6.99 7.65
C ILE A 131 1.06 5.95 7.17
N LEU A 132 2.13 5.73 7.93
CA LEU A 132 3.16 4.73 7.64
C LEU A 132 2.58 3.32 7.63
N VAL A 133 1.96 2.90 8.73
CA VAL A 133 1.39 1.55 8.87
C VAL A 133 0.35 1.28 7.80
N ALA A 134 -0.54 2.24 7.54
CA ALA A 134 -1.62 2.06 6.58
C ALA A 134 -1.15 2.10 5.12
N GLY A 135 -0.13 2.91 4.79
CA GLY A 135 0.24 3.20 3.42
C GLY A 135 1.27 2.25 2.80
N ILE A 136 2.06 1.55 3.62
CA ILE A 136 3.20 0.79 3.12
C ILE A 136 2.81 -0.62 2.69
N ASP A 137 2.36 -1.44 3.62
CA ASP A 137 2.13 -2.86 3.37
C ASP A 137 0.99 -3.10 2.37
N THR A 138 -0.05 -2.26 2.40
CA THR A 138 -1.19 -2.37 1.48
C THR A 138 -0.80 -2.08 0.03
N THR A 139 0.02 -1.07 -0.20
CA THR A 139 0.50 -0.70 -1.55
C THR A 139 1.54 -1.69 -2.05
N TRP A 140 2.51 -2.09 -1.22
CA TRP A 140 3.44 -3.18 -1.53
C TRP A 140 2.71 -4.44 -1.97
N SER A 141 1.73 -4.89 -1.17
CA SER A 141 0.89 -6.05 -1.46
C SER A 141 0.15 -5.93 -2.79
N SER A 142 -0.36 -4.74 -3.12
CA SER A 142 -1.09 -4.49 -4.37
C SER A 142 -0.17 -4.52 -5.59
N ILE A 143 1.01 -3.91 -5.52
CA ILE A 143 2.02 -3.95 -6.58
C ILE A 143 2.45 -5.39 -6.81
N GLY A 144 2.82 -6.11 -5.73
CA GLY A 144 3.23 -7.51 -5.81
C GLY A 144 2.15 -8.42 -6.41
N ALA A 145 0.88 -8.27 -5.99
CA ALA A 145 -0.23 -9.05 -6.52
C ALA A 145 -0.47 -8.79 -8.01
N THR A 146 -0.30 -7.55 -8.45
CA THR A 146 -0.40 -7.19 -9.87
C THR A 146 0.70 -7.84 -10.69
N LEU A 147 1.96 -7.76 -10.25
CA LEU A 147 3.09 -8.40 -10.94
C LEU A 147 2.96 -9.92 -10.94
N TRP A 148 2.50 -10.51 -9.84
CA TRP A 148 2.21 -11.94 -9.74
C TRP A 148 1.14 -12.38 -10.75
N HIS A 149 0.08 -11.59 -10.92
CA HIS A 149 -0.94 -11.86 -11.94
C HIS A 149 -0.36 -11.80 -13.34
N LEU A 150 0.35 -10.72 -13.68
CA LEU A 150 0.91 -10.51 -15.01
C LEU A 150 1.95 -11.58 -15.39
N ALA A 151 2.71 -12.08 -14.41
CA ALA A 151 3.65 -13.17 -14.62
C ALA A 151 3.00 -14.52 -14.97
N GLN A 152 1.71 -14.68 -14.73
CA GLN A 152 0.94 -15.89 -15.02
C GLN A 152 -0.07 -15.71 -16.15
N ASN A 153 -0.33 -14.47 -16.56
CA ASN A 153 -1.32 -14.13 -17.59
C ASN A 153 -0.65 -13.30 -18.68
N PRO A 154 0.12 -13.95 -19.58
CA PRO A 154 0.89 -13.26 -20.60
C PRO A 154 0.02 -12.46 -21.59
N ASP A 155 -1.23 -12.85 -21.79
CA ASP A 155 -2.16 -12.11 -22.65
C ASP A 155 -2.55 -10.77 -22.02
N ASP A 156 -2.78 -10.71 -20.71
CA ASP A 156 -3.05 -9.46 -19.98
C ASP A 156 -1.80 -8.57 -19.97
N LEU A 157 -0.61 -9.15 -19.75
CA LEU A 157 0.65 -8.42 -19.85
C LEU A 157 0.83 -7.81 -21.26
N ALA A 158 0.62 -8.61 -22.30
CA ALA A 158 0.75 -8.15 -23.68
C ALA A 158 -0.24 -7.02 -24.00
N ARG A 159 -1.46 -7.06 -23.47
CA ARG A 159 -2.43 -5.98 -23.62
C ARG A 159 -1.93 -4.69 -22.98
N LEU A 160 -1.44 -4.73 -21.72
CA LEU A 160 -0.94 -3.53 -21.04
C LEU A 160 0.32 -2.94 -21.71
N VAL A 161 1.16 -3.78 -22.33
CA VAL A 161 2.33 -3.32 -23.08
C VAL A 161 1.93 -2.63 -24.38
N ASN A 162 0.91 -3.17 -25.10
CA ASN A 162 0.50 -2.68 -26.41
C ASN A 162 -0.60 -1.62 -26.37
N GLU A 163 -1.37 -1.54 -25.28
CA GLU A 163 -2.52 -0.66 -25.05
C GLU A 163 -2.29 0.12 -23.73
N PRO A 164 -1.28 1.03 -23.64
CA PRO A 164 -0.94 1.71 -22.37
C PRO A 164 -2.08 2.57 -21.81
N GLU A 165 -3.00 3.01 -22.63
CA GLU A 165 -4.23 3.74 -22.22
C GLU A 165 -5.17 2.87 -21.39
N LEU A 166 -5.02 1.56 -21.42
CA LEU A 166 -5.80 0.62 -20.61
C LEU A 166 -5.39 0.63 -19.13
N MET A 167 -4.17 1.08 -18.81
CA MET A 167 -3.61 1.01 -17.47
C MET A 167 -4.53 1.56 -16.36
N PRO A 168 -5.16 2.74 -16.48
CA PRO A 168 -6.04 3.26 -15.43
C PRO A 168 -7.24 2.35 -15.13
N VAL A 169 -7.82 1.70 -16.14
CA VAL A 169 -8.94 0.77 -15.98
C VAL A 169 -8.46 -0.55 -15.38
N ALA A 170 -7.33 -1.06 -15.86
CA ALA A 170 -6.72 -2.28 -15.36
C ALA A 170 -6.34 -2.18 -13.87
N ILE A 171 -5.84 -1.02 -13.41
CA ILE A 171 -5.55 -0.79 -12.00
C ILE A 171 -6.79 -0.97 -11.12
N GLU A 172 -7.96 -0.48 -11.54
CA GLU A 172 -9.20 -0.68 -10.77
C GLU A 172 -9.58 -2.17 -10.73
N GLU A 173 -9.34 -2.93 -11.80
CA GLU A 173 -9.61 -4.37 -11.81
C GLU A 173 -8.61 -5.16 -10.94
N PHE A 174 -7.33 -4.80 -10.93
CA PHE A 174 -6.36 -5.36 -9.99
C PHE A 174 -6.78 -5.10 -8.54
N LEU A 175 -7.19 -3.88 -8.23
CA LEU A 175 -7.68 -3.50 -6.90
C LEU A 175 -8.96 -4.25 -6.52
N ARG A 176 -9.89 -4.45 -7.45
CA ARG A 176 -11.09 -5.25 -7.22
C ARG A 176 -10.73 -6.70 -6.91
N PHE A 177 -9.97 -7.31 -7.81
CA PHE A 177 -9.76 -8.76 -7.80
C PHE A 177 -8.81 -9.23 -6.69
N TYR A 178 -7.78 -8.43 -6.38
CA TYR A 178 -6.75 -8.75 -5.39
C TYR A 178 -6.82 -7.91 -4.12
N ALA A 179 -7.93 -7.19 -3.88
CA ALA A 179 -8.08 -6.33 -2.70
C ALA A 179 -7.29 -6.86 -1.49
N PRO A 180 -6.23 -6.17 -1.02
CA PRO A 180 -5.29 -6.78 -0.07
C PRO A 180 -5.86 -6.84 1.36
N VAL A 181 -6.87 -6.04 1.68
CA VAL A 181 -7.25 -5.75 3.07
C VAL A 181 -8.56 -6.45 3.47
N THR A 182 -8.54 -7.08 4.66
CA THR A 182 -9.73 -7.45 5.42
C THR A 182 -9.75 -6.63 6.70
N MET A 183 -10.82 -5.86 6.91
CA MET A 183 -10.96 -4.99 8.08
C MET A 183 -11.87 -5.62 9.12
N ALA A 184 -11.84 -5.08 10.33
CA ALA A 184 -12.74 -5.51 11.40
C ALA A 184 -13.47 -4.32 12.05
N ARG A 185 -14.59 -4.61 12.70
CA ARG A 185 -15.34 -3.69 13.56
C ARG A 185 -15.78 -4.40 14.82
N LEU A 186 -15.90 -3.65 15.88
CA LEU A 186 -16.54 -4.11 17.11
C LEU A 186 -18.02 -3.74 17.10
N VAL A 187 -18.87 -4.67 17.51
CA VAL A 187 -20.30 -4.45 17.71
C VAL A 187 -20.47 -3.51 18.90
N LYS A 188 -21.13 -2.37 18.68
CA LYS A 188 -21.31 -1.34 19.71
C LYS A 188 -22.31 -1.74 20.80
N GLU A 189 -23.36 -2.47 20.44
CA GLU A 189 -24.43 -2.91 21.30
C GLU A 189 -25.07 -4.20 20.73
N ASP A 190 -25.75 -4.97 21.57
CA ASP A 190 -26.44 -6.19 21.15
C ASP A 190 -27.37 -5.87 19.97
N MET A 191 -27.26 -6.62 18.89
CA MET A 191 -28.06 -6.41 17.69
C MET A 191 -28.29 -7.71 16.91
N GLU A 192 -29.20 -7.67 15.97
CA GLU A 192 -29.40 -8.72 14.97
C GLU A 192 -29.21 -8.13 13.57
N TYR A 193 -28.45 -8.81 12.73
CA TYR A 193 -28.28 -8.46 11.33
C TYR A 193 -28.56 -9.67 10.45
N MET A 194 -29.58 -9.57 9.59
CA MET A 194 -30.00 -10.65 8.66
C MET A 194 -30.21 -12.00 9.35
N GLY A 195 -30.81 -12.01 10.55
CA GLY A 195 -31.05 -13.21 11.34
C GLY A 195 -29.86 -13.73 12.16
N CYS A 196 -28.69 -13.04 12.09
CA CYS A 196 -27.52 -13.37 12.89
C CYS A 196 -27.50 -12.50 14.15
N PRO A 197 -27.67 -13.07 15.36
CA PRO A 197 -27.52 -12.32 16.61
C PRO A 197 -26.05 -12.00 16.87
N MET A 198 -25.77 -10.77 17.23
CA MET A 198 -24.43 -10.29 17.57
C MET A 198 -24.47 -9.61 18.94
N LYS A 199 -23.44 -9.84 19.74
CA LYS A 199 -23.30 -9.24 21.05
C LYS A 199 -22.39 -8.04 21.00
N LYS A 200 -22.60 -7.12 21.94
CA LYS A 200 -21.65 -6.04 22.16
C LYS A 200 -20.23 -6.61 22.31
N ASP A 201 -19.27 -5.92 21.69
CA ASP A 201 -17.85 -6.26 21.64
C ASP A 201 -17.49 -7.51 20.82
N ASP A 202 -18.45 -8.14 20.12
CA ASP A 202 -18.14 -9.13 19.09
C ASP A 202 -17.37 -8.49 17.92
N TRP A 203 -16.45 -9.27 17.32
CA TRP A 203 -15.73 -8.85 16.13
C TRP A 203 -16.50 -9.20 14.85
N ILE A 204 -16.69 -8.20 13.99
CA ILE A 204 -17.22 -8.39 12.64
C ILE A 204 -16.08 -8.17 11.64
N LEU A 205 -15.85 -9.16 10.77
CA LEU A 205 -14.91 -9.04 9.66
C LEU A 205 -15.61 -8.44 8.44
N LEU A 206 -15.03 -7.39 7.89
CA LEU A 206 -15.43 -6.77 6.63
C LEU A 206 -14.57 -7.34 5.51
N GLY A 207 -15.05 -8.39 4.86
CA GLY A 207 -14.33 -9.10 3.81
C GLY A 207 -14.38 -8.37 2.47
N PHE A 208 -13.65 -7.28 2.30
CA PHE A 208 -13.61 -6.52 1.04
C PHE A 208 -13.24 -7.39 -0.18
N PRO A 209 -12.28 -8.35 -0.08
CA PRO A 209 -12.01 -9.27 -1.18
C PRO A 209 -13.23 -10.11 -1.60
N ALA A 210 -14.01 -10.56 -0.64
CA ALA A 210 -15.25 -11.32 -0.91
C ALA A 210 -16.33 -10.43 -1.52
N ALA A 211 -16.54 -9.23 -0.96
CA ALA A 211 -17.51 -8.26 -1.48
C ALA A 211 -17.19 -7.84 -2.92
N ASN A 212 -15.92 -7.72 -3.27
CA ASN A 212 -15.47 -7.40 -4.64
C ASN A 212 -15.66 -8.55 -5.64
N ARG A 213 -16.02 -9.73 -5.16
CA ARG A 213 -16.34 -10.93 -5.97
C ARG A 213 -17.77 -11.39 -5.82
N ASP A 214 -18.64 -10.52 -5.32
CA ASP A 214 -20.08 -10.81 -5.20
C ASP A 214 -20.73 -10.78 -6.59
N PRO A 215 -21.33 -11.91 -7.07
CA PRO A 215 -22.01 -11.97 -8.36
C PRO A 215 -23.29 -11.11 -8.41
N ALA A 216 -23.81 -10.68 -7.26
CA ALA A 216 -24.93 -9.73 -7.22
C ALA A 216 -24.48 -8.29 -7.52
N ALA A 217 -23.18 -7.99 -7.32
CA ALA A 217 -22.61 -6.66 -7.55
C ALA A 217 -21.80 -6.57 -8.86
N PHE A 218 -21.18 -7.67 -9.29
CA PHE A 218 -20.30 -7.69 -10.46
C PHE A 218 -20.67 -8.83 -11.41
N LYS A 219 -20.86 -8.51 -12.68
CA LYS A 219 -20.96 -9.52 -13.74
C LYS A 219 -19.65 -10.29 -13.86
N ASP A 220 -19.69 -11.62 -13.96
CA ASP A 220 -18.48 -12.47 -13.99
C ASP A 220 -17.49 -12.12 -12.85
N ALA A 221 -18.01 -12.03 -11.62
CA ALA A 221 -17.32 -11.53 -10.45
C ALA A 221 -16.05 -12.32 -10.08
N ASP A 222 -16.02 -13.60 -10.38
CA ASP A 222 -14.93 -14.56 -10.16
C ASP A 222 -13.85 -14.51 -11.25
N LYS A 223 -14.08 -13.76 -12.35
CA LYS A 223 -13.11 -13.58 -13.43
C LYS A 223 -12.39 -12.26 -13.29
N PHE A 224 -11.09 -12.27 -13.59
CA PHE A 224 -10.33 -11.06 -13.88
C PHE A 224 -10.64 -10.61 -15.30
N ILE A 225 -11.01 -9.34 -15.47
CA ILE A 225 -11.35 -8.74 -16.76
C ILE A 225 -10.62 -7.40 -16.83
N ILE A 226 -9.47 -7.37 -17.53
CA ILE A 226 -8.52 -6.27 -17.52
C ILE A 226 -9.11 -4.91 -17.95
N ASP A 227 -10.15 -4.93 -18.78
CA ASP A 227 -10.87 -3.77 -19.30
C ASP A 227 -12.30 -3.64 -18.74
N ARG A 228 -12.53 -4.11 -17.51
CA ARG A 228 -13.83 -4.00 -16.83
C ARG A 228 -14.27 -2.55 -16.68
N GLU A 229 -15.29 -2.14 -17.40
CA GLU A 229 -15.82 -0.77 -17.40
C GLU A 229 -16.58 -0.43 -16.11
N GLU A 230 -17.52 -1.29 -15.67
CA GLU A 230 -18.29 -1.08 -14.45
C GLU A 230 -17.58 -1.72 -13.26
N ASN A 231 -16.79 -0.92 -12.54
CA ASN A 231 -15.93 -1.41 -11.47
C ASN A 231 -16.04 -0.58 -10.18
N ARG A 232 -17.20 -0.67 -9.51
CA ARG A 232 -17.46 0.02 -8.22
C ARG A 232 -16.98 -0.81 -7.04
N HIS A 233 -15.72 -1.20 -7.04
CA HIS A 233 -15.15 -2.02 -6.00
C HIS A 233 -15.02 -1.28 -4.65
N VAL A 234 -14.91 -2.06 -3.57
CA VAL A 234 -14.77 -1.57 -2.19
C VAL A 234 -13.37 -1.84 -1.60
N ALA A 235 -12.34 -2.01 -2.42
CA ALA A 235 -10.97 -2.25 -1.96
C ALA A 235 -10.44 -1.15 -1.03
N PHE A 236 -10.92 0.08 -1.18
CA PHE A 236 -10.59 1.22 -0.34
C PHE A 236 -11.62 1.49 0.78
N GLY A 237 -12.51 0.55 1.05
CA GLY A 237 -13.60 0.73 2.00
C GLY A 237 -14.64 1.77 1.55
N LEU A 238 -15.58 2.07 2.43
CA LEU A 238 -16.72 2.95 2.19
C LEU A 238 -16.98 3.86 3.41
N GLY A 239 -17.78 4.91 3.19
CA GLY A 239 -18.25 5.83 4.23
C GLY A 239 -17.12 6.68 4.82
N ILE A 240 -17.26 7.00 6.11
CA ILE A 240 -16.32 7.88 6.82
C ILE A 240 -14.91 7.29 6.98
N HIS A 241 -14.78 5.97 6.84
CA HIS A 241 -13.51 5.24 6.89
C HIS A 241 -12.93 4.91 5.50
N ARG A 242 -13.48 5.50 4.42
CA ARG A 242 -12.88 5.32 3.10
C ARG A 242 -11.40 5.74 3.15
N CYS A 243 -10.55 4.94 2.53
CA CYS A 243 -9.10 5.17 2.50
C CYS A 243 -8.75 6.59 2.03
N ALA A 244 -8.08 7.35 2.91
CA ALA A 244 -7.61 8.70 2.59
C ALA A 244 -6.52 8.69 1.51
N GLY A 245 -5.68 7.64 1.49
CA GLY A 245 -4.57 7.44 0.54
C GLY A 245 -4.98 6.84 -0.81
N SER A 246 -6.28 6.67 -1.10
CA SER A 246 -6.73 5.96 -2.30
C SER A 246 -6.22 6.56 -3.63
N ASN A 247 -6.02 7.87 -3.71
CA ASN A 247 -5.44 8.53 -4.88
C ASN A 247 -3.93 8.22 -4.99
N LEU A 248 -3.22 8.25 -3.87
CA LEU A 248 -1.79 7.95 -3.82
C LEU A 248 -1.52 6.49 -4.20
N ALA A 249 -2.25 5.56 -3.60
CA ALA A 249 -2.11 4.13 -3.89
C ALA A 249 -2.34 3.81 -5.38
N ARG A 250 -3.33 4.45 -6.02
CA ARG A 250 -3.55 4.32 -7.47
C ARG A 250 -2.39 4.87 -8.28
N LEU A 251 -1.86 6.01 -7.89
CA LEU A 251 -0.73 6.63 -8.56
C LEU A 251 0.52 5.75 -8.45
N GLU A 252 0.85 5.30 -7.24
CA GLU A 252 2.00 4.42 -7.01
C GLU A 252 1.87 3.10 -7.77
N LEU A 253 0.71 2.44 -7.67
CA LEU A 253 0.45 1.19 -8.36
C LEU A 253 0.57 1.34 -9.88
N ARG A 254 -0.05 2.39 -10.44
CA ARG A 254 0.03 2.70 -11.87
C ARG A 254 1.48 2.87 -12.32
N ILE A 255 2.23 3.75 -11.67
CA ILE A 255 3.60 4.07 -12.08
C ILE A 255 4.53 2.86 -11.90
N ALA A 256 4.41 2.15 -10.78
CA ALA A 256 5.21 0.96 -10.52
C ALA A 256 5.04 -0.09 -11.63
N ILE A 257 3.80 -0.33 -12.06
CA ILE A 257 3.52 -1.30 -13.12
C ILE A 257 3.95 -0.78 -14.50
N GLU A 258 3.65 0.48 -14.83
CA GLU A 258 4.08 1.11 -16.09
C GLU A 258 5.60 1.01 -16.30
N GLU A 259 6.40 1.40 -15.28
CA GLU A 259 7.87 1.37 -15.40
C GLU A 259 8.41 -0.07 -15.41
N PHE A 260 7.80 -0.99 -14.65
CA PHE A 260 8.21 -2.39 -14.64
C PHE A 260 7.98 -3.07 -16.00
N ILE A 261 6.76 -2.96 -16.57
CA ILE A 261 6.44 -3.59 -17.86
C ILE A 261 7.14 -2.91 -19.05
N LYS A 262 7.46 -1.63 -18.94
CA LYS A 262 8.29 -0.91 -19.92
C LYS A 262 9.73 -1.44 -19.93
N ARG A 263 10.30 -1.75 -18.78
CA ARG A 263 11.66 -2.31 -18.65
C ARG A 263 11.67 -3.78 -19.03
N TYR A 264 10.65 -4.53 -18.60
CA TYR A 264 10.51 -5.97 -18.77
C TYR A 264 9.16 -6.28 -19.44
N PRO A 265 9.05 -6.14 -20.78
CA PRO A 265 7.77 -6.33 -21.48
C PRO A 265 7.31 -7.79 -21.56
N LYS A 266 8.18 -8.73 -21.19
CA LYS A 266 7.88 -10.17 -21.11
C LYS A 266 8.54 -10.77 -19.87
N PHE A 267 7.76 -11.41 -19.05
CA PHE A 267 8.25 -12.12 -17.88
C PHE A 267 7.28 -13.21 -17.42
N GLU A 268 7.76 -14.13 -16.61
CA GLU A 268 6.99 -15.23 -16.02
C GLU A 268 7.42 -15.48 -14.57
N LEU A 269 6.70 -16.32 -13.81
CA LEU A 269 7.18 -16.80 -12.52
C LEU A 269 8.37 -17.73 -12.74
N ALA A 270 9.50 -17.40 -12.10
CA ALA A 270 10.69 -18.25 -12.17
C ALA A 270 10.51 -19.55 -11.36
N ASP A 271 9.83 -19.45 -10.22
CA ASP A 271 9.48 -20.58 -9.34
C ASP A 271 8.08 -20.33 -8.75
N PRO A 272 7.03 -20.90 -9.35
CA PRO A 272 5.67 -20.78 -8.81
C PRO A 272 5.50 -21.32 -7.40
N ALA A 273 6.26 -22.36 -7.01
CA ALA A 273 6.20 -22.94 -5.67
C ALA A 273 6.94 -22.11 -4.61
N GLY A 274 7.89 -21.29 -5.04
CA GLY A 274 8.64 -20.37 -4.19
C GLY A 274 7.91 -19.08 -3.87
N VAL A 275 6.78 -18.78 -4.50
CA VAL A 275 6.00 -17.58 -4.19
C VAL A 275 5.39 -17.71 -2.80
N THR A 276 5.70 -16.75 -1.92
CA THR A 276 5.11 -16.70 -0.58
C THR A 276 4.19 -15.49 -0.44
N TRP A 277 3.09 -15.66 0.29
CA TRP A 277 2.11 -14.61 0.57
C TRP A 277 2.07 -14.30 2.06
N ALA A 278 1.92 -13.03 2.39
CA ALA A 278 1.61 -12.65 3.76
C ALA A 278 0.25 -13.23 4.17
N PRO A 279 0.17 -13.92 5.32
CA PRO A 279 -1.10 -14.33 5.91
C PRO A 279 -1.76 -13.17 6.65
N GLY A 280 -3.05 -13.28 6.94
CA GLY A 280 -3.74 -12.38 7.87
C GLY A 280 -4.50 -11.21 7.23
N GLN A 281 -4.47 -10.06 7.90
CA GLN A 281 -5.30 -8.90 7.57
C GLN A 281 -4.95 -8.26 6.23
N ILE A 282 -3.65 -8.21 5.90
CA ILE A 282 -3.15 -7.69 4.62
C ILE A 282 -2.51 -8.84 3.86
N ARG A 283 -2.96 -9.06 2.63
CA ARG A 283 -2.56 -10.18 1.79
C ARG A 283 -1.85 -9.69 0.53
N GLY A 284 -0.66 -10.20 0.31
CA GLY A 284 0.13 -9.92 -0.90
C GLY A 284 1.39 -10.77 -0.95
N PRO A 285 1.97 -10.97 -2.14
CA PRO A 285 3.22 -11.71 -2.27
C PRO A 285 4.36 -10.97 -1.56
N ARG A 286 5.18 -11.76 -0.88
CA ARG A 286 6.43 -11.29 -0.27
C ARG A 286 7.60 -11.74 -1.13
N ASN A 287 7.85 -13.01 -1.23
CA ASN A 287 8.81 -13.56 -2.18
C ASN A 287 8.12 -13.75 -3.54
N LEU A 288 8.58 -13.03 -4.55
CA LEU A 288 8.00 -13.06 -5.91
C LEU A 288 9.11 -13.19 -6.96
N PRO A 289 9.69 -14.40 -7.14
CA PRO A 289 10.73 -14.62 -8.13
C PRO A 289 10.16 -14.56 -9.56
N ILE A 290 10.56 -13.56 -10.31
CA ILE A 290 10.18 -13.31 -11.71
C ILE A 290 11.38 -13.58 -12.61
N ARG A 291 11.19 -14.36 -13.68
CA ARG A 291 12.15 -14.53 -14.77
C ARG A 291 11.82 -13.54 -15.87
N VAL A 292 12.78 -12.71 -16.20
CA VAL A 292 12.71 -11.78 -17.33
C VAL A 292 12.99 -12.54 -18.63
N LEU A 293 12.10 -12.43 -19.61
CA LEU A 293 12.24 -13.07 -20.93
C LEU A 293 12.79 -12.05 -21.93
N LYS A 294 13.76 -12.47 -22.75
CA LYS A 294 14.38 -11.61 -23.79
C LYS A 294 13.57 -11.58 -25.08
#